data_294018c674efda68b95a9d37503c6fef
#
_entry.id   294018c674efda68b95a9d37503c6fef
#
_cell.length_a   1.000
_cell.length_b   1.000
_cell.length_c   1.000
_cell.angle_alpha   90.00
_cell.angle_beta   90.00
_cell.angle_gamma   90.00
#
_symmetry.space_group_name_H-M   'P 1'
#
loop_
_entity.id
_entity.type
_entity.pdbx_description
1 polymer ?
#
loop_
_entity_poly.entity_id
_entity_poly.type
_entity_poly.pdbx_seq_one_letter_code
_entity_poly.pdbx_strand_id
1 'polypeptide(L)'
;MLSGHVTFVGFGLLASSMAAAIRASKLPLTIRIVSSQKTRERAKELGFADESFGYEEVESWARGTDLILLCSPILHILEMLESLQKIQVESQVVVSDIGSTKAEICKAGARLSSPFLFIGGHPMAGSEKRTLEYNDPSLFENAYWFLCPPKGTAPEEYSLLSELIAFLGSRVVLFEPEEHDATIAWLSHMPQMVSTALAGNLPEDLLNNNYQHFAGRGFRDMTRIAASGWNMWRDILLTNRSAVLNALAGFAKGVKAVENALDKLPTDGDEALHKIFESGNKGRASLFAPGRVAGHGFYEVSVALEDRPGTI
;
A
#
# COMPACT_ATOMS: atom_id res chain seq x y z
N MET A 1 15.09 -22.57 -2.35
CA MET A 1 13.82 -22.77 -3.12
C MET A 1 12.70 -22.51 -2.14
N LEU A 2 11.80 -21.57 -2.43
CA LEU A 2 10.65 -21.23 -1.59
C LEU A 2 9.82 -22.49 -1.30
N SER A 3 9.70 -22.87 -0.05
CA SER A 3 8.91 -24.01 0.44
C SER A 3 8.39 -23.73 1.84
N GLY A 4 7.33 -24.39 2.26
CA GLY A 4 6.74 -24.21 3.58
C GLY A 4 5.25 -23.90 3.53
N HIS A 5 4.70 -23.41 4.64
CA HIS A 5 3.29 -23.13 4.82
C HIS A 5 3.06 -21.63 4.96
N VAL A 6 2.28 -21.05 4.05
CA VAL A 6 1.91 -19.63 4.05
C VAL A 6 0.41 -19.51 4.34
N THR A 7 0.08 -18.76 5.38
CA THR A 7 -1.31 -18.50 5.79
C THR A 7 -1.68 -17.04 5.46
N PHE A 8 -2.65 -16.84 4.57
CA PHE A 8 -3.23 -15.54 4.25
C PHE A 8 -4.47 -15.27 5.11
N VAL A 9 -4.40 -14.31 6.01
CA VAL A 9 -5.53 -13.89 6.86
C VAL A 9 -6.23 -12.69 6.22
N GLY A 10 -7.41 -12.93 5.66
CA GLY A 10 -8.06 -12.05 4.68
C GLY A 10 -7.68 -12.44 3.24
N PHE A 11 -8.68 -12.71 2.40
CA PHE A 11 -8.43 -13.23 1.05
C PHE A 11 -9.17 -12.41 -0.01
N GLY A 12 -8.72 -11.15 -0.16
CA GLY A 12 -9.15 -10.21 -1.20
C GLY A 12 -8.20 -10.21 -2.40
N LEU A 13 -8.22 -9.11 -3.17
CA LEU A 13 -7.40 -8.92 -4.38
C LEU A 13 -5.91 -9.22 -4.15
N LEU A 14 -5.29 -8.60 -3.13
CA LEU A 14 -3.84 -8.73 -2.93
C LEU A 14 -3.43 -10.16 -2.55
N ALA A 15 -4.13 -10.77 -1.59
CA ALA A 15 -3.84 -12.14 -1.17
C ALA A 15 -4.08 -13.15 -2.31
N SER A 16 -5.16 -13.01 -3.06
CA SER A 16 -5.45 -13.89 -4.19
C SER A 16 -4.48 -13.71 -5.36
N SER A 17 -3.96 -12.49 -5.57
CA SER A 17 -2.91 -12.24 -6.57
C SER A 17 -1.59 -12.92 -6.18
N MET A 18 -1.19 -12.87 -4.90
CA MET A 18 -0.04 -13.63 -4.38
C MET A 18 -0.24 -15.13 -4.56
N ALA A 19 -1.41 -15.65 -4.17
CA ALA A 19 -1.73 -17.06 -4.32
C ALA A 19 -1.72 -17.50 -5.80
N ALA A 20 -2.27 -16.68 -6.70
CA ALA A 20 -2.25 -16.95 -8.15
C ALA A 20 -0.83 -17.02 -8.70
N ALA A 21 0.06 -16.11 -8.32
CA ALA A 21 1.47 -16.13 -8.71
C ALA A 21 2.18 -17.41 -8.20
N ILE A 22 1.96 -17.79 -6.94
CA ILE A 22 2.51 -19.01 -6.35
C ILE A 22 2.03 -20.26 -7.13
N ARG A 23 0.73 -20.35 -7.41
CA ARG A 23 0.15 -21.50 -8.15
C ARG A 23 0.64 -21.58 -9.58
N ALA A 24 0.72 -20.44 -10.28
CA ALA A 24 1.23 -20.40 -11.66
C ALA A 24 2.67 -20.91 -11.78
N SER A 25 3.49 -20.66 -10.77
CA SER A 25 4.91 -21.05 -10.74
C SER A 25 5.16 -22.44 -10.16
N LYS A 26 4.12 -23.14 -9.68
CA LYS A 26 4.20 -24.49 -9.10
C LYS A 26 5.21 -24.57 -7.93
N LEU A 27 5.34 -23.51 -7.17
CA LEU A 27 6.18 -23.49 -5.96
C LEU A 27 5.65 -24.51 -4.93
N PRO A 28 6.53 -25.23 -4.22
CA PRO A 28 6.14 -26.18 -3.18
C PRO A 28 5.75 -25.46 -1.87
N LEU A 29 4.80 -24.54 -1.98
CA LEU A 29 4.20 -23.83 -0.86
C LEU A 29 2.80 -24.34 -0.63
N THR A 30 2.51 -24.73 0.61
CA THR A 30 1.14 -24.99 1.07
C THR A 30 0.48 -23.66 1.37
N ILE A 31 -0.65 -23.38 0.72
CA ILE A 31 -1.42 -22.16 0.91
C ILE A 31 -2.61 -22.44 1.82
N ARG A 32 -2.62 -21.77 2.96
CA ARG A 32 -3.76 -21.71 3.89
C ARG A 32 -4.44 -20.37 3.75
N ILE A 33 -5.76 -20.35 3.78
CA ILE A 33 -6.54 -19.13 3.75
C ILE A 33 -7.46 -19.02 4.96
N VAL A 34 -7.55 -17.82 5.51
CA VAL A 34 -8.47 -17.47 6.60
C VAL A 34 -9.40 -16.36 6.09
N SER A 35 -10.69 -16.66 5.98
CA SER A 35 -11.65 -15.69 5.45
C SER A 35 -13.10 -16.08 5.79
N SER A 36 -14.06 -15.28 5.30
CA SER A 36 -15.48 -15.63 5.38
C SER A 36 -15.78 -16.92 4.60
N GLN A 37 -16.81 -17.66 5.01
CA GLN A 37 -17.18 -18.91 4.38
C GLN A 37 -17.33 -18.77 2.86
N LYS A 38 -18.05 -17.76 2.39
CA LYS A 38 -18.24 -17.47 0.96
C LYS A 38 -16.91 -17.33 0.21
N THR A 39 -15.96 -16.60 0.80
CA THR A 39 -14.63 -16.38 0.18
C THR A 39 -13.82 -17.68 0.17
N ARG A 40 -13.88 -18.49 1.23
CA ARG A 40 -13.19 -19.78 1.32
C ARG A 40 -13.69 -20.77 0.27
N GLU A 41 -15.01 -20.89 0.11
CA GLU A 41 -15.64 -21.73 -0.92
C GLU A 41 -15.17 -21.32 -2.31
N ARG A 42 -15.21 -20.01 -2.59
CA ARG A 42 -14.78 -19.47 -3.89
C ARG A 42 -13.30 -19.66 -4.16
N ALA A 43 -12.44 -19.46 -3.16
CA ALA A 43 -11.00 -19.69 -3.30
C ALA A 43 -10.67 -21.17 -3.54
N LYS A 44 -11.42 -22.07 -2.93
CA LYS A 44 -11.30 -23.52 -3.16
C LYS A 44 -11.71 -23.91 -4.58
N GLU A 45 -12.83 -23.38 -5.10
CA GLU A 45 -13.26 -23.59 -6.49
C GLU A 45 -12.22 -23.13 -7.49
N LEU A 46 -11.52 -22.04 -7.20
CA LEU A 46 -10.45 -21.49 -8.05
C LEU A 46 -9.08 -22.16 -7.83
N GLY A 47 -8.97 -23.12 -6.94
CA GLY A 47 -7.73 -23.87 -6.68
C GLY A 47 -6.63 -23.07 -5.99
N PHE A 48 -6.97 -21.99 -5.29
CA PHE A 48 -5.98 -21.16 -4.59
C PHE A 48 -5.51 -21.73 -3.26
N ALA A 49 -6.35 -22.46 -2.54
CA ALA A 49 -6.08 -22.92 -1.19
C ALA A 49 -5.94 -24.44 -1.10
N ASP A 50 -4.97 -24.90 -0.31
CA ASP A 50 -4.86 -26.29 0.13
C ASP A 50 -5.73 -26.54 1.37
N GLU A 51 -5.73 -25.54 2.30
CA GLU A 51 -6.53 -25.56 3.53
C GLU A 51 -7.24 -24.22 3.72
N SER A 52 -8.38 -24.22 4.42
CA SER A 52 -9.13 -22.99 4.67
C SER A 52 -9.83 -22.99 6.02
N PHE A 53 -9.82 -21.84 6.70
CA PHE A 53 -10.29 -21.64 8.07
C PHE A 53 -11.16 -20.40 8.23
N GLY A 54 -12.01 -20.36 9.25
CA GLY A 54 -12.66 -19.15 9.75
C GLY A 54 -11.70 -18.30 10.57
N TYR A 55 -12.02 -17.02 10.74
CA TYR A 55 -11.21 -16.10 11.54
C TYR A 55 -11.13 -16.52 13.01
N GLU A 56 -12.16 -17.18 13.52
CA GLU A 56 -12.28 -17.68 14.90
C GLU A 56 -11.36 -18.87 15.21
N GLU A 57 -10.88 -19.57 14.18
CA GLU A 57 -10.07 -20.79 14.29
C GLU A 57 -8.57 -20.49 14.45
N VAL A 58 -8.21 -19.46 15.28
CA VAL A 58 -6.85 -18.89 15.33
C VAL A 58 -5.78 -19.94 15.61
N GLU A 59 -5.97 -20.83 16.58
CA GLU A 59 -5.00 -21.89 16.87
C GLU A 59 -4.81 -22.84 15.69
N SER A 60 -5.88 -23.17 14.95
CA SER A 60 -5.84 -24.14 13.87
C SER A 60 -5.05 -23.61 12.67
N TRP A 61 -5.27 -22.36 12.28
CA TRP A 61 -4.56 -21.78 11.12
C TRP A 61 -3.18 -21.24 11.45
N ALA A 62 -2.87 -20.92 12.71
CA ALA A 62 -1.55 -20.44 13.11
C ALA A 62 -0.56 -21.58 13.38
N ARG A 63 -1.03 -22.75 13.84
CA ARG A 63 -0.15 -23.90 14.09
C ARG A 63 0.40 -24.50 12.79
N GLY A 64 1.69 -24.81 12.78
CA GLY A 64 2.36 -25.45 11.64
C GLY A 64 2.39 -24.57 10.39
N THR A 65 2.31 -23.24 10.55
CA THR A 65 2.58 -22.27 9.47
C THR A 65 3.95 -21.63 9.69
N ASP A 66 4.64 -21.29 8.60
CA ASP A 66 5.95 -20.67 8.65
C ASP A 66 5.83 -19.13 8.46
N LEU A 67 4.83 -18.71 7.68
CA LEU A 67 4.57 -17.30 7.38
C LEU A 67 3.06 -17.02 7.46
N ILE A 68 2.67 -16.04 8.26
CA ILE A 68 1.33 -15.46 8.31
C ILE A 68 1.35 -14.09 7.65
N LEU A 69 0.50 -13.89 6.64
CA LEU A 69 0.29 -12.60 5.98
C LEU A 69 -1.11 -12.07 6.33
N LEU A 70 -1.17 -10.99 7.11
CA LEU A 70 -2.42 -10.33 7.49
C LEU A 70 -2.86 -9.40 6.35
N CYS A 71 -3.83 -9.86 5.56
CA CYS A 71 -4.27 -9.25 4.29
C CYS A 71 -5.68 -8.64 4.38
N SER A 72 -6.11 -8.27 5.56
CA SER A 72 -7.41 -7.66 5.85
C SER A 72 -7.31 -6.12 6.03
N PRO A 73 -8.42 -5.38 6.20
CA PRO A 73 -8.38 -3.97 6.58
C PRO A 73 -7.59 -3.73 7.86
N ILE A 74 -7.03 -2.52 8.02
CA ILE A 74 -6.06 -2.21 9.09
C ILE A 74 -6.60 -2.50 10.50
N LEU A 75 -7.84 -2.10 10.78
CA LEU A 75 -8.42 -2.37 12.11
C LEU A 75 -8.58 -3.87 12.38
N HIS A 76 -8.91 -4.65 11.36
CA HIS A 76 -8.97 -6.10 11.49
C HIS A 76 -7.58 -6.74 11.61
N ILE A 77 -6.54 -6.17 10.98
CA ILE A 77 -5.13 -6.58 11.23
C ILE A 77 -4.79 -6.43 12.71
N LEU A 78 -5.15 -5.29 13.33
CA LEU A 78 -4.93 -5.05 14.76
C LEU A 78 -5.65 -6.07 15.64
N GLU A 79 -6.92 -6.40 15.33
CA GLU A 79 -7.69 -7.44 16.02
C GLU A 79 -7.05 -8.83 15.88
N MET A 80 -6.53 -9.18 14.71
CA MET A 80 -5.85 -10.46 14.48
C MET A 80 -4.53 -10.54 15.25
N LEU A 81 -3.77 -9.46 15.32
CA LEU A 81 -2.57 -9.38 16.16
C LEU A 81 -2.89 -9.59 17.65
N GLU A 82 -4.00 -9.02 18.15
CA GLU A 82 -4.46 -9.26 19.52
C GLU A 82 -4.89 -10.73 19.74
N SER A 83 -5.44 -11.37 18.73
CA SER A 83 -5.85 -12.77 18.79
C SER A 83 -4.63 -13.70 18.80
N LEU A 84 -3.60 -13.40 18.00
CA LEU A 84 -2.32 -14.14 17.98
C LEU A 84 -1.57 -14.06 19.32
N GLN A 85 -1.71 -12.97 20.08
CA GLN A 85 -1.11 -12.86 21.42
C GLN A 85 -1.64 -13.88 22.43
N LYS A 86 -2.81 -14.46 22.18
CA LYS A 86 -3.51 -15.37 23.12
C LYS A 86 -3.20 -16.84 22.87
N ILE A 87 -2.48 -17.14 21.80
CA ILE A 87 -2.14 -18.53 21.45
C ILE A 87 -0.65 -18.80 21.55
N GLN A 88 -0.29 -20.07 21.59
CA GLN A 88 1.10 -20.52 21.56
C GLN A 88 1.31 -21.45 20.35
N VAL A 89 2.45 -21.32 19.72
CA VAL A 89 2.91 -22.19 18.63
C VAL A 89 4.26 -22.78 19.00
N GLU A 90 4.61 -23.91 18.39
CA GLU A 90 5.79 -24.69 18.80
C GLU A 90 7.08 -24.26 18.09
N SER A 91 6.95 -23.67 16.89
CA SER A 91 8.07 -23.23 16.06
C SER A 91 7.98 -21.74 15.77
N GLN A 92 9.08 -21.16 15.33
CA GLN A 92 9.10 -19.76 14.88
C GLN A 92 8.13 -19.54 13.72
N VAL A 93 7.32 -18.50 13.84
CA VAL A 93 6.38 -18.06 12.81
C VAL A 93 6.65 -16.59 12.50
N VAL A 94 6.95 -16.29 11.24
CA VAL A 94 7.01 -14.91 10.77
C VAL A 94 5.59 -14.42 10.52
N VAL A 95 5.25 -13.29 11.12
CA VAL A 95 3.96 -12.60 10.90
C VAL A 95 4.23 -11.29 10.19
N SER A 96 3.57 -11.05 9.07
CA SER A 96 3.64 -9.77 8.36
C SER A 96 2.25 -9.30 7.97
N ASP A 97 2.15 -8.05 7.53
CA ASP A 97 0.89 -7.47 7.07
C ASP A 97 1.05 -6.78 5.71
N ILE A 98 -0.06 -6.33 5.16
CA ILE A 98 -0.10 -5.55 3.92
C ILE A 98 -0.80 -4.19 4.10
N GLY A 99 -0.95 -3.73 5.33
CA GLY A 99 -1.63 -2.49 5.66
C GLY A 99 -0.91 -1.25 5.12
N SER A 100 -1.68 -0.21 4.83
CA SER A 100 -1.15 1.04 4.26
C SER A 100 -0.51 1.96 5.30
N THR A 101 -0.60 1.65 6.59
CA THR A 101 0.05 2.38 7.71
C THR A 101 0.83 1.40 8.57
N LYS A 102 1.93 1.85 9.18
CA LYS A 102 2.86 0.94 9.89
C LYS A 102 3.00 1.21 11.38
N ALA A 103 2.95 2.47 11.83
CA ALA A 103 3.27 2.79 13.23
C ALA A 103 2.39 2.02 14.23
N GLU A 104 1.06 2.07 14.10
CA GLU A 104 0.14 1.38 15.02
C GLU A 104 0.19 -0.14 14.83
N ILE A 105 0.35 -0.63 13.60
CA ILE A 105 0.43 -2.07 13.31
C ILE A 105 1.73 -2.65 13.89
N CYS A 106 2.87 -2.01 13.66
CA CYS A 106 4.16 -2.47 14.21
C CYS A 106 4.18 -2.41 15.74
N LYS A 107 3.57 -1.38 16.34
CA LYS A 107 3.38 -1.29 17.79
C LYS A 107 2.53 -2.42 18.35
N ALA A 108 1.48 -2.83 17.65
CA ALA A 108 0.67 -4.00 18.03
C ALA A 108 1.45 -5.30 17.82
N GLY A 109 2.14 -5.45 16.70
CA GLY A 109 2.96 -6.61 16.36
C GLY A 109 4.12 -6.82 17.33
N ALA A 110 4.73 -5.75 17.86
CA ALA A 110 5.78 -5.83 18.87
C ALA A 110 5.34 -6.43 20.22
N ARG A 111 4.03 -6.61 20.43
CA ARG A 111 3.50 -7.29 21.62
C ARG A 111 3.38 -8.81 21.46
N LEU A 112 3.59 -9.33 20.25
CA LEU A 112 3.66 -10.76 20.03
C LEU A 112 4.89 -11.33 20.76
N SER A 113 4.69 -12.37 21.54
CA SER A 113 5.78 -13.07 22.22
C SER A 113 6.39 -14.13 21.32
N SER A 114 7.66 -14.48 21.57
CA SER A 114 8.28 -15.64 20.96
C SER A 114 7.37 -16.87 21.09
N PRO A 115 7.23 -17.69 20.04
CA PRO A 115 8.08 -17.72 18.83
C PRO A 115 7.53 -16.94 17.63
N PHE A 116 6.63 -16.00 17.80
CA PHE A 116 6.20 -15.10 16.71
C PHE A 116 7.23 -13.99 16.50
N LEU A 117 7.58 -13.73 15.23
CA LEU A 117 8.35 -12.57 14.79
C LEU A 117 7.51 -11.71 13.87
N PHE A 118 7.16 -10.50 14.30
CA PHE A 118 6.39 -9.57 13.47
C PHE A 118 7.29 -8.66 12.63
N ILE A 119 7.05 -8.62 11.33
CA ILE A 119 7.69 -7.73 10.37
C ILE A 119 6.59 -6.92 9.67
N GLY A 120 6.52 -5.63 9.95
CA GLY A 120 5.54 -4.78 9.26
C GLY A 120 5.77 -4.78 7.75
N GLY A 121 4.70 -4.88 6.95
CA GLY A 121 4.76 -4.93 5.51
C GLY A 121 3.76 -3.98 4.86
N HIS A 122 4.12 -3.38 3.70
CA HIS A 122 3.20 -2.58 2.89
C HIS A 122 3.60 -2.66 1.42
N PRO A 123 2.91 -3.44 0.58
CA PRO A 123 3.09 -3.41 -0.87
C PRO A 123 2.48 -2.13 -1.47
N MET A 124 3.28 -1.37 -2.23
CA MET A 124 2.79 -0.23 -3.02
C MET A 124 2.15 -0.74 -4.32
N ALA A 125 1.17 -1.61 -4.16
CA ALA A 125 0.41 -2.23 -5.23
C ALA A 125 -1.07 -2.26 -4.86
N GLY A 126 -1.93 -2.29 -5.86
CA GLY A 126 -3.38 -2.35 -5.68
C GLY A 126 -4.14 -1.74 -6.84
N SER A 127 -5.45 -1.87 -6.77
CA SER A 127 -6.36 -1.23 -7.71
C SER A 127 -7.65 -0.83 -6.98
N GLU A 128 -8.57 -0.17 -7.68
CA GLU A 128 -9.92 0.12 -7.19
C GLU A 128 -10.77 -1.15 -7.00
N LYS A 129 -10.37 -2.26 -7.61
CA LYS A 129 -10.99 -3.59 -7.45
C LYS A 129 -10.55 -4.23 -6.14
N ARG A 130 -11.40 -5.04 -5.52
CA ARG A 130 -11.16 -5.51 -4.14
C ARG A 130 -11.32 -7.01 -3.93
N THR A 131 -12.02 -7.69 -4.80
CA THR A 131 -12.37 -9.10 -4.58
C THR A 131 -11.38 -10.04 -5.25
N LEU A 132 -11.38 -11.28 -4.83
CA LEU A 132 -10.46 -12.33 -5.32
C LEU A 132 -10.67 -12.67 -6.80
N GLU A 133 -11.83 -12.32 -7.39
CA GLU A 133 -12.12 -12.51 -8.80
C GLU A 133 -11.24 -11.65 -9.73
N TYR A 134 -10.68 -10.57 -9.19
CA TYR A 134 -9.81 -9.66 -9.94
C TYR A 134 -8.33 -9.90 -9.70
N ASN A 135 -7.98 -11.08 -9.17
CA ASN A 135 -6.58 -11.41 -8.94
C ASN A 135 -5.75 -11.26 -10.23
N ASP A 136 -4.54 -10.80 -10.04
CA ASP A 136 -3.56 -10.62 -11.10
C ASP A 136 -2.19 -11.13 -10.59
N PRO A 137 -1.65 -12.22 -11.14
CA PRO A 137 -0.36 -12.76 -10.73
C PRO A 137 0.80 -11.78 -10.87
N SER A 138 0.68 -10.79 -11.76
CA SER A 138 1.71 -9.77 -12.03
C SER A 138 1.53 -8.49 -11.21
N LEU A 139 0.52 -8.42 -10.33
CA LEU A 139 0.14 -7.21 -9.58
C LEU A 139 1.30 -6.56 -8.83
N PHE A 140 2.27 -7.35 -8.40
CA PHE A 140 3.39 -6.90 -7.57
C PHE A 140 4.69 -6.67 -8.36
N GLU A 141 4.71 -6.98 -9.66
CA GLU A 141 5.90 -6.81 -10.49
C GLU A 141 6.34 -5.34 -10.52
N ASN A 142 7.61 -5.12 -10.21
CA ASN A 142 8.23 -3.80 -10.09
C ASN A 142 7.64 -2.87 -9.02
N ALA A 143 6.67 -3.31 -8.21
CA ALA A 143 6.16 -2.54 -7.10
C ALA A 143 7.19 -2.43 -5.97
N TYR A 144 7.17 -1.34 -5.22
CA TYR A 144 7.89 -1.27 -3.95
C TYR A 144 7.13 -2.04 -2.87
N TRP A 145 7.87 -2.75 -2.02
CA TRP A 145 7.33 -3.38 -0.83
C TRP A 145 8.11 -2.88 0.39
N PHE A 146 7.47 -2.09 1.19
CA PHE A 146 8.07 -1.57 2.41
C PHE A 146 8.05 -2.63 3.50
N LEU A 147 9.19 -2.83 4.17
CA LEU A 147 9.30 -3.67 5.35
C LEU A 147 9.79 -2.85 6.54
N CYS A 148 9.21 -3.11 7.69
CA CYS A 148 9.56 -2.48 8.97
C CYS A 148 9.97 -3.58 9.98
N PRO A 149 11.16 -4.18 9.85
CA PRO A 149 11.63 -5.15 10.82
C PRO A 149 11.99 -4.45 12.15
N PRO A 150 11.79 -5.12 13.30
CA PRO A 150 12.30 -4.64 14.57
C PRO A 150 13.83 -4.44 14.53
N LYS A 151 14.33 -3.44 15.27
CA LYS A 151 15.77 -3.17 15.32
C LYS A 151 16.55 -4.38 15.80
N GLY A 152 17.59 -4.75 15.05
CA GLY A 152 18.45 -5.88 15.37
C GLY A 152 17.98 -7.22 14.84
N THR A 153 16.83 -7.30 14.15
CA THR A 153 16.38 -8.53 13.49
C THR A 153 17.30 -8.82 12.29
N ALA A 154 17.85 -10.02 12.25
CA ALA A 154 18.69 -10.44 11.13
C ALA A 154 17.81 -10.78 9.90
N PRO A 155 18.25 -10.47 8.65
CA PRO A 155 17.47 -10.78 7.44
C PRO A 155 17.10 -12.26 7.30
N GLU A 156 17.92 -13.15 7.82
CA GLU A 156 17.71 -14.61 7.79
C GLU A 156 16.48 -15.03 8.61
N GLU A 157 16.11 -14.27 9.63
CA GLU A 157 14.98 -14.57 10.51
C GLU A 157 13.63 -14.40 9.80
N TYR A 158 13.59 -13.61 8.71
CA TYR A 158 12.39 -13.42 7.87
C TYR A 158 12.65 -13.71 6.39
N SER A 159 13.60 -14.61 6.11
CA SER A 159 14.00 -14.97 4.73
C SER A 159 12.84 -15.45 3.87
N LEU A 160 11.93 -16.27 4.39
CA LEU A 160 10.77 -16.75 3.66
C LEU A 160 9.87 -15.58 3.17
N LEU A 161 9.67 -14.55 4.00
CA LEU A 161 8.94 -13.35 3.59
C LEU A 161 9.69 -12.59 2.49
N SER A 162 10.98 -12.36 2.66
CA SER A 162 11.81 -11.64 1.69
C SER A 162 11.90 -12.38 0.35
N GLU A 163 12.07 -13.70 0.38
CA GLU A 163 12.09 -14.54 -0.81
C GLU A 163 10.75 -14.54 -1.54
N LEU A 164 9.62 -14.58 -0.80
CA LEU A 164 8.30 -14.47 -1.38
C LEU A 164 8.09 -13.11 -2.07
N ILE A 165 8.49 -12.02 -1.43
CA ILE A 165 8.39 -10.68 -2.01
C ILE A 165 9.26 -10.55 -3.27
N ALA A 166 10.48 -11.07 -3.23
CA ALA A 166 11.38 -11.09 -4.40
C ALA A 166 10.81 -11.95 -5.53
N PHE A 167 10.23 -13.13 -5.21
CA PHE A 167 9.56 -13.98 -6.18
C PHE A 167 8.37 -13.28 -6.87
N LEU A 168 7.62 -12.46 -6.14
CA LEU A 168 6.53 -11.64 -6.69
C LEU A 168 7.03 -10.49 -7.58
N GLY A 169 8.35 -10.31 -7.73
CA GLY A 169 8.94 -9.24 -8.54
C GLY A 169 8.95 -7.87 -7.88
N SER A 170 8.66 -7.79 -6.59
CA SER A 170 8.65 -6.54 -5.83
C SER A 170 10.05 -6.16 -5.34
N ARG A 171 10.24 -4.85 -5.10
CA ARG A 171 11.48 -4.26 -4.60
C ARG A 171 11.33 -3.92 -3.13
N VAL A 172 12.07 -4.63 -2.27
CA VAL A 172 12.04 -4.38 -0.83
C VAL A 172 12.75 -3.07 -0.49
N VAL A 173 12.11 -2.26 0.36
CA VAL A 173 12.70 -1.06 0.96
C VAL A 173 12.44 -1.11 2.46
N LEU A 174 13.49 -0.94 3.27
CA LEU A 174 13.37 -0.94 4.72
C LEU A 174 13.04 0.44 5.25
N PHE A 175 12.11 0.51 6.21
CA PHE A 175 11.69 1.74 6.87
C PHE A 175 11.54 1.54 8.38
N GLU A 176 11.77 2.60 9.14
CA GLU A 176 11.20 2.72 10.48
C GLU A 176 9.69 3.03 10.35
N PRO A 177 8.82 2.47 11.21
CA PRO A 177 7.37 2.59 11.05
C PRO A 177 6.84 4.03 10.98
N GLU A 178 7.37 4.92 11.82
CA GLU A 178 6.96 6.33 11.86
C GLU A 178 7.47 7.11 10.63
N GLU A 179 8.66 6.78 10.13
CA GLU A 179 9.21 7.37 8.91
C GLU A 179 8.39 6.94 7.69
N HIS A 180 8.00 5.66 7.64
CA HIS A 180 7.07 5.14 6.63
C HIS A 180 5.79 5.96 6.62
N ASP A 181 5.12 6.08 7.76
CA ASP A 181 3.82 6.74 7.87
C ASP A 181 3.90 8.23 7.52
N ALA A 182 4.98 8.92 7.91
CA ALA A 182 5.23 10.29 7.52
C ALA A 182 5.44 10.44 6.00
N THR A 183 6.22 9.54 5.40
CA THR A 183 6.51 9.53 3.96
C THR A 183 5.24 9.26 3.15
N ILE A 184 4.48 8.24 3.53
CA ILE A 184 3.25 7.86 2.82
C ILE A 184 2.13 8.88 3.01
N ALA A 185 2.13 9.62 4.12
CA ALA A 185 1.23 10.75 4.31
C ALA A 185 1.40 11.80 3.20
N TRP A 186 2.63 12.11 2.79
CA TRP A 186 2.91 13.04 1.69
C TRP A 186 2.66 12.46 0.30
N LEU A 187 3.05 11.21 0.07
CA LEU A 187 3.07 10.61 -1.27
C LEU A 187 1.73 9.95 -1.67
N SER A 188 0.87 9.67 -0.70
CA SER A 188 -0.39 8.96 -0.94
C SER A 188 -1.58 9.57 -0.19
N HIS A 189 -1.50 9.72 1.13
CA HIS A 189 -2.68 10.02 1.93
C HIS A 189 -3.15 11.46 1.77
N MET A 190 -2.25 12.44 1.82
CA MET A 190 -2.57 13.85 1.59
C MET A 190 -3.06 14.08 0.15
N PRO A 191 -2.42 13.56 -0.92
CA PRO A 191 -2.95 13.65 -2.27
C PRO A 191 -4.39 13.15 -2.42
N GLN A 192 -4.74 12.05 -1.77
CA GLN A 192 -6.13 11.57 -1.74
C GLN A 192 -7.08 12.59 -1.11
N MET A 193 -6.71 13.16 0.04
CA MET A 193 -7.55 14.16 0.72
C MET A 193 -7.72 15.42 -0.13
N VAL A 194 -6.65 15.88 -0.77
CA VAL A 194 -6.68 17.04 -1.69
C VAL A 194 -7.57 16.74 -2.90
N SER A 195 -7.42 15.57 -3.51
CA SER A 195 -8.24 15.13 -4.63
C SER A 195 -9.74 15.08 -4.26
N THR A 196 -10.05 14.50 -3.10
CA THR A 196 -11.42 14.41 -2.58
C THR A 196 -12.00 15.80 -2.30
N ALA A 197 -11.22 16.69 -1.65
CA ALA A 197 -11.64 18.05 -1.38
C ALA A 197 -11.85 18.85 -2.68
N LEU A 198 -10.94 18.71 -3.66
CA LEU A 198 -11.07 19.38 -4.96
C LEU A 198 -12.34 18.97 -5.69
N ALA A 199 -12.63 17.68 -5.75
CA ALA A 199 -13.84 17.18 -6.40
C ALA A 199 -15.12 17.54 -5.64
N GLY A 200 -15.08 17.55 -4.30
CA GLY A 200 -16.23 17.80 -3.43
C GLY A 200 -16.57 19.29 -3.24
N ASN A 201 -15.68 20.20 -3.64
CA ASN A 201 -15.89 21.64 -3.47
C ASN A 201 -16.21 22.38 -4.79
N LEU A 202 -16.76 21.67 -5.77
CA LEU A 202 -17.26 22.33 -6.97
C LEU A 202 -18.45 23.26 -6.61
N PRO A 203 -18.45 24.53 -7.10
CA PRO A 203 -19.57 25.44 -6.88
C PRO A 203 -20.90 24.88 -7.39
N GLU A 204 -21.99 25.11 -6.65
CA GLU A 204 -23.32 24.63 -7.04
C GLU A 204 -23.75 25.17 -8.41
N ASP A 205 -23.47 26.42 -8.72
CA ASP A 205 -23.78 27.02 -10.03
C ASP A 205 -23.08 26.28 -11.18
N LEU A 206 -21.86 25.80 -10.94
CA LEU A 206 -21.13 25.04 -11.94
C LEU A 206 -21.79 23.66 -12.17
N LEU A 207 -22.28 23.04 -11.12
CA LEU A 207 -23.00 21.76 -11.18
C LEU A 207 -24.39 21.92 -11.81
N ASN A 208 -25.16 22.93 -11.38
CA ASN A 208 -26.51 23.18 -11.85
C ASN A 208 -26.58 23.52 -13.35
N ASN A 209 -25.53 24.16 -13.88
CA ASN A 209 -25.42 24.47 -15.31
C ASN A 209 -24.71 23.37 -16.12
N ASN A 210 -24.36 22.25 -15.51
CA ASN A 210 -23.61 21.15 -16.14
C ASN A 210 -22.22 21.57 -16.68
N TYR A 211 -21.60 22.61 -16.15
CA TYR A 211 -20.27 23.09 -16.58
C TYR A 211 -19.13 22.17 -16.20
N GLN A 212 -19.34 21.23 -15.26
CA GLN A 212 -18.36 20.17 -14.93
C GLN A 212 -17.99 19.31 -16.16
N HIS A 213 -18.82 19.28 -17.20
CA HIS A 213 -18.50 18.59 -18.46
C HIS A 213 -17.38 19.27 -19.25
N PHE A 214 -17.09 20.53 -18.96
CA PHE A 214 -15.96 21.28 -19.57
C PHE A 214 -14.64 21.02 -18.86
N ALA A 215 -14.60 20.16 -17.82
CA ALA A 215 -13.39 19.82 -17.10
C ALA A 215 -12.29 19.34 -18.06
N GLY A 216 -11.18 20.03 -18.05
CA GLY A 216 -9.97 19.64 -18.80
C GLY A 216 -9.25 18.43 -18.18
N ARG A 217 -8.22 17.95 -18.88
CA ARG A 217 -7.43 16.78 -18.42
C ARG A 217 -6.82 17.00 -17.02
N GLY A 218 -6.28 18.17 -16.74
CA GLY A 218 -5.68 18.47 -15.43
C GLY A 218 -6.64 18.25 -14.26
N PHE A 219 -7.90 18.73 -14.36
CA PHE A 219 -8.91 18.48 -13.33
C PHE A 219 -9.26 17.00 -13.20
N ARG A 220 -9.43 16.30 -14.32
CA ARG A 220 -9.76 14.85 -14.34
C ARG A 220 -8.64 14.03 -13.71
N ASP A 221 -7.37 14.34 -14.03
CA ASP A 221 -6.22 13.63 -13.46
C ASP A 221 -6.11 13.87 -11.96
N MET A 222 -6.27 15.12 -11.51
CA MET A 222 -6.20 15.48 -10.09
C MET A 222 -7.35 14.91 -9.26
N THR A 223 -8.51 14.65 -9.87
CA THR A 223 -9.70 14.12 -9.17
C THR A 223 -9.93 12.63 -9.37
N ARG A 224 -9.11 11.94 -10.16
CA ARG A 224 -9.27 10.52 -10.48
C ARG A 224 -9.37 9.64 -9.24
N ILE A 225 -8.54 9.89 -8.24
CA ILE A 225 -8.52 9.10 -7.00
C ILE A 225 -9.63 9.47 -6.02
N ALA A 226 -10.36 10.57 -6.22
CA ALA A 226 -11.46 10.99 -5.34
C ALA A 226 -12.61 9.96 -5.24
N ALA A 227 -12.73 9.05 -6.20
CA ALA A 227 -13.73 7.98 -6.21
C ALA A 227 -13.42 6.80 -5.26
N SER A 228 -12.34 6.88 -4.50
CA SER A 228 -11.93 5.83 -3.55
C SER A 228 -12.96 5.63 -2.43
N GLY A 229 -13.16 4.37 -2.03
CA GLY A 229 -14.19 4.01 -1.04
C GLY A 229 -13.81 4.38 0.40
N TRP A 230 -14.76 4.95 1.14
CA TRP A 230 -14.59 5.45 2.52
C TRP A 230 -14.05 4.41 3.52
N ASN A 231 -14.53 3.15 3.49
CA ASN A 231 -14.17 2.15 4.50
C ASN A 231 -12.66 1.90 4.60
N MET A 232 -11.94 1.88 3.47
CA MET A 232 -10.48 1.75 3.46
C MET A 232 -9.81 3.02 3.99
N TRP A 233 -10.25 4.19 3.54
CA TRP A 233 -9.66 5.46 3.92
C TRP A 233 -9.90 5.81 5.38
N ARG A 234 -11.05 5.39 5.95
CA ARG A 234 -11.34 5.55 7.37
C ARG A 234 -10.24 4.95 8.25
N ASP A 235 -9.85 3.71 7.98
CA ASP A 235 -8.82 3.03 8.77
C ASP A 235 -7.45 3.70 8.62
N ILE A 236 -7.07 4.09 7.40
CA ILE A 236 -5.84 4.84 7.11
C ILE A 236 -5.81 6.16 7.88
N LEU A 237 -6.90 6.93 7.82
CA LEU A 237 -6.98 8.24 8.49
C LEU A 237 -7.00 8.11 10.02
N LEU A 238 -7.56 7.04 10.58
CA LEU A 238 -7.52 6.78 12.01
C LEU A 238 -6.10 6.45 12.47
N THR A 239 -5.39 5.62 11.75
CA THR A 239 -4.08 5.10 12.17
C THR A 239 -2.89 5.98 11.74
N ASN A 240 -3.08 6.91 10.79
CA ASN A 240 -2.04 7.86 10.36
C ASN A 240 -2.47 9.34 10.46
N ARG A 241 -3.41 9.64 11.36
CA ARG A 241 -4.04 10.96 11.46
C ARG A 241 -3.03 12.10 11.60
N SER A 242 -2.06 11.96 12.49
CA SER A 242 -1.10 13.03 12.80
C SER A 242 -0.22 13.39 11.60
N ALA A 243 0.32 12.39 10.91
CA ALA A 243 1.16 12.61 9.73
C ALA A 243 0.35 13.20 8.56
N VAL A 244 -0.90 12.75 8.37
CA VAL A 244 -1.79 13.32 7.35
C VAL A 244 -2.11 14.78 7.63
N LEU A 245 -2.41 15.14 8.89
CA LEU A 245 -2.64 16.54 9.29
C LEU A 245 -1.40 17.41 9.05
N ASN A 246 -0.21 16.91 9.37
CA ASN A 246 1.05 17.62 9.10
C ASN A 246 1.29 17.84 7.61
N ALA A 247 1.04 16.81 6.79
CA ALA A 247 1.17 16.91 5.34
C ALA A 247 0.17 17.91 4.74
N LEU A 248 -1.09 17.86 5.18
CA LEU A 248 -2.12 18.84 4.77
C LEU A 248 -1.77 20.26 5.16
N ALA A 249 -1.25 20.49 6.38
CA ALA A 249 -0.80 21.81 6.82
C ALA A 249 0.36 22.34 5.97
N GLY A 250 1.30 21.46 5.58
CA GLY A 250 2.37 21.78 4.64
C GLY A 250 1.85 22.16 3.26
N PHE A 251 0.93 21.38 2.70
CA PHE A 251 0.27 21.66 1.45
C PHE A 251 -0.51 23.00 1.48
N ALA A 252 -1.26 23.25 2.53
CA ALA A 252 -2.02 24.49 2.70
C ALA A 252 -1.13 25.73 2.71
N LYS A 253 0.10 25.67 3.28
CA LYS A 253 1.09 26.74 3.19
C LYS A 253 1.50 27.02 1.73
N GLY A 254 1.65 25.97 0.92
CA GLY A 254 1.93 26.11 -0.52
C GLY A 254 0.79 26.81 -1.26
N VAL A 255 -0.45 26.42 -1.00
CA VAL A 255 -1.65 27.06 -1.58
C VAL A 255 -1.70 28.55 -1.17
N LYS A 256 -1.44 28.85 0.09
CA LYS A 256 -1.41 30.24 0.58
C LYS A 256 -0.29 31.09 -0.04
N ALA A 257 0.84 30.46 -0.36
CA ALA A 257 1.93 31.14 -1.09
C ALA A 257 1.51 31.52 -2.51
N VAL A 258 0.79 30.64 -3.22
CA VAL A 258 0.21 30.93 -4.55
C VAL A 258 -0.79 32.08 -4.46
N GLU A 259 -1.73 32.04 -3.53
CA GLU A 259 -2.73 33.09 -3.29
C GLU A 259 -2.05 34.46 -3.03
N ASN A 260 -1.09 34.51 -2.12
CA ASN A 260 -0.35 35.74 -1.79
C ASN A 260 0.44 36.30 -2.97
N ALA A 261 0.94 35.43 -3.86
CA ALA A 261 1.64 35.85 -5.07
C ALA A 261 0.68 36.40 -6.13
N LEU A 262 -0.51 35.77 -6.28
CA LEU A 262 -1.56 36.26 -7.18
C LEU A 262 -2.08 37.65 -6.76
N ASP A 263 -2.28 37.89 -5.48
CA ASP A 263 -2.72 39.19 -4.94
C ASP A 263 -1.75 40.33 -5.28
N LYS A 264 -0.47 40.03 -5.53
CA LYS A 264 0.58 41.00 -5.85
C LYS A 264 0.85 41.16 -7.33
N LEU A 265 0.09 40.49 -8.20
CA LEU A 265 0.20 40.72 -9.65
C LEU A 265 -0.35 42.10 -10.03
N PRO A 266 0.24 42.78 -11.04
CA PRO A 266 1.37 42.33 -11.89
C PRO A 266 2.77 42.78 -11.40
N THR A 267 2.91 43.18 -10.15
CA THR A 267 4.19 43.66 -9.60
C THR A 267 5.07 42.53 -9.04
N ASP A 268 5.32 42.49 -7.72
CA ASP A 268 6.22 41.53 -7.05
C ASP A 268 5.71 40.08 -7.10
N GLY A 269 4.45 39.86 -7.46
CA GLY A 269 3.82 38.55 -7.58
C GLY A 269 4.37 37.71 -8.73
N ASP A 270 4.81 38.31 -9.81
CA ASP A 270 5.32 37.62 -11.01
C ASP A 270 6.55 36.75 -10.65
N GLU A 271 7.57 37.36 -10.02
CA GLU A 271 8.77 36.63 -9.61
C GLU A 271 8.46 35.52 -8.58
N ALA A 272 7.52 35.80 -7.66
CA ALA A 272 7.11 34.79 -6.66
C ALA A 272 6.42 33.59 -7.31
N LEU A 273 5.50 33.82 -8.26
CA LEU A 273 4.87 32.75 -9.04
C LEU A 273 5.87 31.99 -9.88
N HIS A 274 6.79 32.67 -10.55
CA HIS A 274 7.84 32.01 -11.33
C HIS A 274 8.63 31.01 -10.47
N LYS A 275 9.05 31.42 -9.27
CA LYS A 275 9.76 30.53 -8.32
C LYS A 275 8.91 29.32 -7.89
N ILE A 276 7.60 29.52 -7.71
CA ILE A 276 6.67 28.42 -7.36
C ILE A 276 6.60 27.42 -8.53
N PHE A 277 6.48 27.90 -9.78
CA PHE A 277 6.47 27.02 -10.96
C PHE A 277 7.79 26.28 -11.15
N GLU A 278 8.94 26.96 -10.99
CA GLU A 278 10.25 26.29 -11.03
C GLU A 278 10.37 25.18 -9.96
N SER A 279 9.91 25.45 -8.75
CA SER A 279 9.91 24.45 -7.68
C SER A 279 9.02 23.25 -8.01
N GLY A 280 7.82 23.50 -8.56
CA GLY A 280 6.93 22.47 -9.04
C GLY A 280 7.55 21.62 -10.15
N ASN A 281 8.19 22.25 -11.13
CA ASN A 281 8.90 21.56 -12.22
C ASN A 281 10.02 20.67 -11.69
N LYS A 282 10.84 21.17 -10.75
CA LYS A 282 11.91 20.39 -10.10
C LYS A 282 11.33 19.20 -9.34
N GLY A 283 10.27 19.42 -8.56
CA GLY A 283 9.55 18.35 -7.84
C GLY A 283 9.02 17.27 -8.79
N ARG A 284 8.38 17.67 -9.90
CA ARG A 284 7.87 16.74 -10.90
C ARG A 284 9.00 15.95 -11.59
N ALA A 285 10.09 16.61 -11.95
CA ALA A 285 11.24 15.96 -12.57
C ALA A 285 11.89 14.93 -11.65
N SER A 286 11.92 15.18 -10.34
CA SER A 286 12.50 14.23 -9.37
C SER A 286 11.77 12.89 -9.29
N LEU A 287 10.49 12.83 -9.66
CA LEU A 287 9.73 11.57 -9.69
C LEU A 287 10.20 10.60 -10.78
N PHE A 288 10.85 11.12 -11.82
CA PHE A 288 11.36 10.35 -12.96
C PHE A 288 12.89 10.31 -13.00
N ALA A 289 13.55 10.99 -12.06
CA ALA A 289 15.00 10.88 -11.93
C ALA A 289 15.37 9.46 -11.46
N PRO A 290 16.47 8.86 -11.97
CA PRO A 290 16.96 7.58 -11.47
C PRO A 290 17.18 7.68 -9.97
N GLY A 291 16.28 7.09 -9.19
CA GLY A 291 16.33 7.13 -7.73
C GLY A 291 17.38 6.15 -7.23
N ARG A 292 18.40 6.63 -6.51
CA ARG A 292 19.19 5.76 -5.65
C ARG A 292 18.44 5.59 -4.33
N VAL A 293 17.69 4.52 -4.21
CA VAL A 293 17.30 4.03 -2.88
C VAL A 293 18.56 3.43 -2.26
N ALA A 294 18.97 3.92 -1.11
CA ALA A 294 20.19 3.49 -0.45
C ALA A 294 20.19 1.96 -0.29
N GLY A 295 21.19 1.27 -0.83
CA GLY A 295 21.39 -0.16 -0.67
C GLY A 295 21.10 -1.04 -1.89
N HIS A 296 20.50 -0.52 -2.98
CA HIS A 296 20.23 -1.32 -4.17
C HIS A 296 20.76 -0.66 -5.45
N GLY A 297 21.56 -1.41 -6.22
CA GLY A 297 21.95 -1.02 -7.58
C GLY A 297 20.79 -1.30 -8.54
N PHE A 298 20.26 -0.26 -9.17
CA PHE A 298 19.28 -0.41 -10.26
C PHE A 298 19.97 -0.29 -11.60
N TYR A 299 19.57 -1.15 -12.54
CA TYR A 299 19.82 -0.95 -13.97
C TYR A 299 18.56 -0.35 -14.58
N GLU A 300 18.66 0.88 -15.07
CA GLU A 300 17.61 1.50 -15.87
C GLU A 300 17.78 1.07 -17.33
N VAL A 301 16.77 0.43 -17.88
CA VAL A 301 16.70 0.16 -19.33
C VAL A 301 15.74 1.18 -19.92
N SER A 302 16.26 2.22 -20.55
CA SER A 302 15.46 3.16 -21.33
C SER A 302 15.13 2.55 -22.69
N VAL A 303 13.87 2.25 -22.94
CA VAL A 303 13.37 1.88 -24.26
C VAL A 303 12.80 3.11 -24.91
N ALA A 304 13.48 3.63 -25.95
CA ALA A 304 12.93 4.69 -26.78
C ALA A 304 11.84 4.08 -27.68
N LEU A 305 10.58 4.41 -27.38
CA LEU A 305 9.46 4.09 -28.26
C LEU A 305 9.15 5.30 -29.13
N GLU A 306 8.99 5.10 -30.44
CA GLU A 306 8.41 6.14 -31.29
C GLU A 306 6.96 6.37 -30.88
N ASP A 307 6.59 7.65 -30.68
CA ASP A 307 5.22 8.05 -30.34
C ASP A 307 4.32 7.86 -31.58
N ARG A 308 3.79 6.65 -31.72
CA ARG A 308 2.78 6.31 -32.73
C ARG A 308 1.45 5.96 -32.06
N PRO A 309 0.31 6.35 -32.63
CA PRO A 309 -1.00 5.91 -32.11
C PRO A 309 -1.06 4.37 -31.99
N GLY A 310 -1.29 3.87 -30.77
CA GLY A 310 -1.37 2.43 -30.48
C GLY A 310 -0.08 1.79 -29.95
N THR A 311 0.95 2.55 -29.60
CA THR A 311 2.20 2.01 -29.01
C THR A 311 2.14 1.88 -27.49
N ILE A 312 1.10 2.40 -26.83
CA ILE A 312 0.79 2.26 -25.40
C ILE A 312 -0.66 1.82 -25.24
#